data_3df18fbdb458e57ec3d6fce6f9fb18f3
#
_entry.id   3df18fbdb458e57ec3d6fce6f9fb18f3
#
_cell.length_a   1.000
_cell.length_b   1.000
_cell.length_c   1.000
_cell.angle_alpha   90.00
_cell.angle_beta   90.00
_cell.angle_gamma   90.00
#
_symmetry.space_group_name_H-M   'P 1'
#
loop_
_entity.id
_entity.type
_entity.pdbx_description
1 polymer ?
#
loop_
_entity_poly.entity_id
_entity_poly.type
_entity_poly.pdbx_seq_one_letter_code
_entity_poly.pdbx_strand_id
1 'polypeptide(L)'
;MRPLSVRNCRVSFAAILVAALAACSSGNGEITVDPPDPPMVPPGPPVSGPAWPMFSRDAQHTTISAIATPPLNRIIWQTPVDLVPQYSSEYLLTHYGSPVISSMNTVMVPVKTAAQGSFRFEARSGVNGGLIWGAASDYVVPPHSWFPSFNLTITPAGRVYAPGAGGKLYYRDNVDSATGTVETVVFYGANVYANARAELDSAVRISTPIAVDAAGNAWFGFFVTTANSASLASGLARITANGVGTWQAASVLANDVAMDRVAMNSAPALSSDGTTLYVAVSNAQERGYLLALDSATLTLVNRVALRDPATGGLARITGDATASPTIGPDGDVYFGVVESTQASNNGRGWLLHFNAALTQTRTPGAFGWDNTASIVPASAVPGYTGTSTYLLATKYNNYAGRGTGTGLNRMAILDPSAARIDPISGASTMVEVMTILGPTPDANHPGGVREWCVNTGAFDPATRSMLINNEDGYLYRWNLATNQLSERIRFNNGLGQSYTPTAIGADGTIYAINNAVLFAVGR
;
A
#
# COMPACT_ATOMS: atom_id res chain seq x y z
N MET A 1 -21.86 28.57 17.07
CA MET A 1 -21.67 27.12 17.12
C MET A 1 -20.36 26.84 16.41
N ARG A 2 -19.34 26.39 17.13
CA ARG A 2 -18.02 26.07 16.54
C ARG A 2 -18.12 24.72 15.84
N PRO A 3 -17.59 24.54 14.61
CA PRO A 3 -17.55 23.23 13.98
C PRO A 3 -16.53 22.36 14.72
N LEU A 4 -16.99 21.23 15.25
CA LEU A 4 -16.16 20.18 15.84
C LEU A 4 -15.30 19.55 14.73
N SER A 5 -13.99 19.58 14.92
CA SER A 5 -13.02 18.95 14.02
C SER A 5 -13.25 17.43 14.01
N VAL A 6 -13.55 16.91 12.87
CA VAL A 6 -13.66 15.46 12.65
C VAL A 6 -12.27 14.89 12.53
N ARG A 7 -11.87 14.04 13.47
CA ARG A 7 -10.65 13.24 13.40
C ARG A 7 -10.92 12.02 12.53
N ASN A 8 -10.39 12.04 11.35
CA ASN A 8 -10.22 10.87 10.50
C ASN A 8 -8.75 10.49 10.53
N CYS A 9 -8.38 9.38 9.95
CA CYS A 9 -7.05 9.24 9.34
C CYS A 9 -6.77 10.35 8.30
N ARG A 10 -7.45 11.46 8.39
CA ARG A 10 -7.34 12.68 7.61
C ARG A 10 -6.92 13.82 8.50
N VAL A 11 -5.68 14.21 8.38
CA VAL A 11 -5.26 15.54 8.80
C VAL A 11 -5.83 16.52 7.78
N SER A 12 -6.80 17.34 8.17
CA SER A 12 -7.25 18.46 7.36
C SER A 12 -6.11 19.48 7.32
N PHE A 13 -5.51 19.68 6.14
CA PHE A 13 -4.51 20.71 5.95
C PHE A 13 -5.13 22.10 6.11
N ALA A 14 -4.74 22.80 7.17
CA ALA A 14 -4.72 24.25 7.15
C ALA A 14 -3.44 24.66 6.42
N ALA A 15 -3.54 25.37 5.31
CA ALA A 15 -2.41 25.98 4.63
C ALA A 15 -1.75 26.97 5.60
N ILE A 16 -0.60 26.61 6.15
CA ILE A 16 0.25 27.53 6.90
C ILE A 16 1.16 28.21 5.88
N LEU A 17 0.84 29.45 5.58
CA LEU A 17 1.70 30.36 4.84
C LEU A 17 2.90 30.68 5.75
N VAL A 18 4.05 30.04 5.54
CA VAL A 18 5.28 30.39 6.23
C VAL A 18 5.94 31.55 5.47
N ALA A 19 5.86 32.74 6.03
CA ALA A 19 6.66 33.87 5.60
C ALA A 19 8.12 33.59 5.94
N ALA A 20 8.97 33.49 4.92
CA ALA A 20 10.43 33.40 5.08
C ALA A 20 10.98 34.72 5.59
N LEU A 21 11.42 34.76 6.83
CA LEU A 21 12.34 35.80 7.35
C LEU A 21 13.77 35.30 7.18
N ALA A 22 14.47 35.85 6.22
CA ALA A 22 15.90 35.68 6.09
C ALA A 22 16.59 36.40 7.25
N ALA A 23 17.21 35.62 8.14
CA ALA A 23 18.21 36.15 9.09
C ALA A 23 19.55 35.48 8.78
N CYS A 24 20.48 36.25 8.22
CA CYS A 24 21.88 35.90 8.19
C CYS A 24 22.42 35.87 9.62
N SER A 25 22.88 34.74 10.12
CA SER A 25 23.83 34.69 11.22
C SER A 25 24.96 33.74 10.88
N SER A 26 26.14 34.26 10.97
CA SER A 26 27.44 33.63 10.77
C SER A 26 27.77 32.63 11.85
N GLY A 27 28.18 31.45 11.43
CA GLY A 27 29.27 30.68 12.03
C GLY A 27 28.98 29.94 13.33
N ASN A 28 29.02 28.71 13.27
CA ASN A 28 29.80 27.67 13.96
C ASN A 28 29.19 26.33 13.57
N GLY A 29 29.88 25.57 12.72
CA GLY A 29 29.45 24.21 12.37
C GLY A 29 29.54 23.35 13.62
N GLU A 30 28.41 23.10 14.27
CA GLU A 30 28.23 21.91 15.10
C GLU A 30 28.23 20.73 14.18
N ILE A 31 29.26 19.90 14.27
CA ILE A 31 29.27 18.56 13.69
C ILE A 31 28.21 17.78 14.48
N THR A 32 27.01 17.65 13.94
CA THR A 32 26.04 16.69 14.45
C THR A 32 26.61 15.30 14.15
N VAL A 33 27.20 14.68 15.17
CA VAL A 33 27.56 13.26 15.12
C VAL A 33 26.24 12.52 15.08
N ASP A 34 25.98 11.80 13.97
CA ASP A 34 24.86 10.86 13.91
C ASP A 34 24.91 9.95 15.15
N PRO A 35 23.77 9.67 15.79
CA PRO A 35 23.75 8.73 16.91
C PRO A 35 24.37 7.41 16.43
N PRO A 36 25.23 6.78 17.25
CA PRO A 36 25.90 5.54 16.85
C PRO A 36 24.84 4.51 16.44
N ASP A 37 25.06 3.88 15.29
CA ASP A 37 24.20 2.77 14.84
C ASP A 37 24.09 1.75 15.98
N PRO A 38 22.89 1.22 16.24
CA PRO A 38 22.72 0.18 17.26
C PRO A 38 23.66 -0.99 16.94
N PRO A 39 24.20 -1.67 17.97
CA PRO A 39 25.19 -2.73 17.77
C PRO A 39 24.69 -3.73 16.73
N MET A 40 25.46 -3.91 15.66
CA MET A 40 25.08 -4.77 14.55
C MET A 40 25.04 -6.24 15.02
N VAL A 41 23.85 -6.79 15.07
CA VAL A 41 23.67 -8.23 15.27
C VAL A 41 24.08 -8.93 13.97
N PRO A 42 24.98 -9.92 13.98
CA PRO A 42 25.32 -10.70 12.79
C PRO A 42 24.05 -11.32 12.19
N PRO A 43 23.91 -11.37 10.85
CA PRO A 43 22.76 -12.02 10.22
C PRO A 43 22.63 -13.48 10.67
N GLY A 44 21.40 -13.89 11.00
CA GLY A 44 21.09 -15.30 11.23
C GLY A 44 21.18 -16.12 9.92
N PRO A 45 21.21 -17.44 10.01
CA PRO A 45 21.28 -18.31 8.86
C PRO A 45 20.06 -18.14 7.95
N PRO A 46 20.20 -18.26 6.62
CA PRO A 46 19.07 -18.21 5.71
C PRO A 46 18.09 -19.37 5.95
N VAL A 47 16.80 -19.09 5.75
CA VAL A 47 15.71 -20.08 5.84
C VAL A 47 14.93 -20.06 4.55
N SER A 48 14.90 -21.18 3.83
CA SER A 48 14.18 -21.27 2.55
C SER A 48 12.68 -21.47 2.76
N GLY A 49 11.87 -20.78 1.96
CA GLY A 49 10.41 -20.87 1.99
C GLY A 49 9.75 -19.99 0.91
N PRO A 50 8.41 -19.85 0.96
CA PRO A 50 7.70 -19.01 0.00
C PRO A 50 8.04 -17.53 0.20
N ALA A 51 8.27 -16.82 -0.91
CA ALA A 51 8.54 -15.39 -0.89
C ALA A 51 7.27 -14.56 -0.67
N TRP A 52 7.46 -13.32 -0.16
CA TRP A 52 6.51 -12.22 -0.17
C TRP A 52 7.13 -11.03 -0.93
N PRO A 53 7.22 -11.10 -2.27
CA PRO A 53 8.19 -10.32 -3.03
C PRO A 53 7.77 -8.90 -3.36
N MET A 54 6.51 -8.52 -3.14
CA MET A 54 6.00 -7.20 -3.51
C MET A 54 4.84 -6.76 -2.59
N PHE A 55 4.33 -5.56 -2.83
CA PHE A 55 3.13 -5.03 -2.18
C PHE A 55 2.00 -6.07 -2.22
N SER A 56 1.36 -6.33 -1.08
CA SER A 56 0.29 -7.32 -0.93
C SER A 56 0.62 -8.72 -1.48
N ARG A 57 1.90 -9.11 -1.45
CA ARG A 57 2.47 -10.42 -1.76
C ARG A 57 2.70 -10.72 -3.24
N ASP A 58 1.70 -10.59 -4.09
CA ASP A 58 1.73 -11.03 -5.49
C ASP A 58 1.12 -9.99 -6.42
N ALA A 59 1.27 -10.19 -7.72
CA ALA A 59 0.81 -9.24 -8.73
C ALA A 59 -0.73 -9.10 -8.80
N GLN A 60 -1.48 -10.01 -8.18
CA GLN A 60 -2.94 -9.96 -8.04
C GLN A 60 -3.39 -9.30 -6.74
N HIS A 61 -2.45 -9.01 -5.82
CA HIS A 61 -2.66 -8.45 -4.48
C HIS A 61 -3.54 -9.34 -3.59
N THR A 62 -3.34 -10.67 -3.66
CA THR A 62 -4.21 -11.63 -2.94
C THR A 62 -4.00 -11.64 -1.45
N THR A 63 -2.79 -11.37 -0.96
CA THR A 63 -2.35 -11.45 0.45
C THR A 63 -2.45 -12.83 1.10
N ILE A 64 -2.62 -13.89 0.32
CA ILE A 64 -2.75 -15.26 0.83
C ILE A 64 -1.37 -15.82 1.17
N SER A 65 -1.12 -16.19 2.41
CA SER A 65 0.13 -16.86 2.77
C SER A 65 0.22 -18.27 2.18
N ALA A 66 1.40 -18.62 1.70
CA ALA A 66 1.69 -19.99 1.26
C ALA A 66 2.31 -20.86 2.38
N ILE A 67 2.48 -20.31 3.58
CA ILE A 67 3.02 -21.00 4.76
C ILE A 67 2.18 -20.66 5.99
N ALA A 68 2.07 -21.61 6.91
CA ALA A 68 1.43 -21.39 8.21
C ALA A 68 2.22 -20.38 9.06
N THR A 69 1.50 -19.46 9.69
CA THR A 69 2.09 -18.51 10.61
C THR A 69 2.12 -19.06 12.04
N PRO A 70 3.20 -18.79 12.80
CA PRO A 70 3.27 -19.16 14.22
C PRO A 70 2.27 -18.36 15.06
N PRO A 71 2.00 -18.77 16.32
CA PRO A 71 1.28 -17.96 17.29
C PRO A 71 1.97 -16.60 17.53
N LEU A 72 1.17 -15.58 17.89
CA LEU A 72 1.65 -14.21 18.19
C LEU A 72 2.29 -14.15 19.60
N ASN A 73 3.33 -14.95 19.85
CA ASN A 73 3.89 -15.13 21.20
C ASN A 73 4.86 -14.03 21.61
N ARG A 74 5.70 -13.58 20.69
CA ARG A 74 6.73 -12.57 20.99
C ARG A 74 7.14 -11.77 19.76
N ILE A 75 7.71 -10.60 20.01
CA ILE A 75 8.50 -9.84 19.05
C ILE A 75 9.89 -10.50 19.00
N ILE A 76 10.26 -11.07 17.85
CA ILE A 76 11.56 -11.73 17.64
C ILE A 76 12.64 -10.67 17.50
N TRP A 77 12.38 -9.67 16.66
CA TRP A 77 13.21 -8.49 16.47
C TRP A 77 12.37 -7.32 15.96
N GLN A 78 12.96 -6.14 16.00
CA GLN A 78 12.34 -4.92 15.48
C GLN A 78 13.40 -3.97 14.93
N THR A 79 13.00 -3.08 14.02
CA THR A 79 13.87 -2.04 13.46
C THR A 79 13.07 -0.80 13.07
N PRO A 80 13.58 0.42 13.26
CA PRO A 80 12.91 1.61 12.79
C PRO A 80 12.82 1.62 11.25
N VAL A 81 11.69 2.07 10.72
CA VAL A 81 11.48 2.38 9.29
C VAL A 81 11.47 3.88 9.02
N ASP A 82 11.53 4.69 10.06
CA ASP A 82 11.70 6.14 9.99
C ASP A 82 12.60 6.58 11.16
N LEU A 83 13.71 7.22 10.84
CA LEU A 83 14.67 7.69 11.85
C LEU A 83 14.29 9.06 12.42
N VAL A 84 13.42 9.81 11.72
CA VAL A 84 12.92 11.13 12.13
C VAL A 84 11.41 11.20 11.84
N PRO A 85 10.57 10.44 12.57
CA PRO A 85 9.14 10.40 12.33
C PRO A 85 8.49 11.76 12.66
N GLN A 86 7.57 12.20 11.79
CA GLN A 86 6.90 13.48 11.93
C GLN A 86 5.48 13.28 12.46
N TYR A 87 5.20 13.83 13.64
CA TYR A 87 3.90 13.74 14.29
C TYR A 87 3.15 15.07 14.21
N SER A 88 1.84 15.01 14.00
CA SER A 88 0.90 16.09 14.24
C SER A 88 0.06 15.73 15.46
N SER A 89 0.34 16.34 16.60
CA SER A 89 -0.13 15.87 17.92
C SER A 89 0.37 14.43 18.19
N GLU A 90 -0.52 13.47 18.30
CA GLU A 90 -0.21 12.06 18.50
C GLU A 90 -0.18 11.23 17.20
N TYR A 91 -0.52 11.86 16.04
CA TYR A 91 -0.65 11.16 14.77
C TYR A 91 0.62 11.24 13.95
N LEU A 92 1.07 10.10 13.45
CA LEU A 92 2.15 10.01 12.48
C LEU A 92 1.64 10.45 11.10
N LEU A 93 2.43 11.29 10.42
CA LEU A 93 2.05 11.89 9.14
C LEU A 93 2.52 11.09 7.91
N THR A 94 3.13 9.93 8.12
CA THR A 94 3.73 9.15 7.04
C THR A 94 3.26 7.71 7.08
N HIS A 95 2.80 7.19 5.93
CA HIS A 95 2.64 5.76 5.72
C HIS A 95 3.89 5.20 5.05
N TYR A 96 4.34 4.05 5.48
CA TYR A 96 5.61 3.49 5.04
C TYR A 96 5.41 2.47 3.93
N GLY A 97 6.44 2.28 3.12
CA GLY A 97 6.49 1.19 2.16
C GLY A 97 6.40 -0.18 2.85
N SER A 98 5.79 -1.14 2.16
CA SER A 98 5.67 -2.50 2.68
C SER A 98 7.03 -3.19 2.69
N PRO A 99 7.38 -3.95 3.75
CA PRO A 99 8.51 -4.86 3.67
C PRO A 99 8.23 -5.94 2.64
N VAL A 100 9.27 -6.41 1.94
CA VAL A 100 9.19 -7.53 1.01
C VAL A 100 10.23 -8.58 1.39
N ILE A 101 9.90 -9.86 1.19
CA ILE A 101 10.70 -10.96 1.71
C ILE A 101 11.06 -11.93 0.56
N SER A 102 12.34 -12.27 0.47
CA SER A 102 12.85 -13.26 -0.48
C SER A 102 12.51 -14.69 -0.07
N SER A 103 12.70 -15.63 -0.98
CA SER A 103 12.57 -17.07 -0.68
C SER A 103 13.63 -17.62 0.26
N MET A 104 14.68 -16.86 0.54
CA MET A 104 15.72 -17.20 1.53
C MET A 104 15.54 -16.45 2.85
N ASN A 105 14.34 -15.86 3.06
CA ASN A 105 13.96 -15.10 4.25
C ASN A 105 14.79 -13.83 4.49
N THR A 106 15.30 -13.22 3.42
CA THR A 106 15.85 -11.86 3.50
C THR A 106 14.70 -10.86 3.47
N VAL A 107 14.59 -10.04 4.50
CA VAL A 107 13.59 -8.98 4.63
C VAL A 107 14.18 -7.67 4.10
N MET A 108 13.62 -7.18 3.02
CA MET A 108 13.93 -5.86 2.50
C MET A 108 13.09 -4.81 3.19
N VAL A 109 13.73 -3.87 3.85
CA VAL A 109 13.09 -2.84 4.67
C VAL A 109 13.30 -1.47 4.01
N PRO A 110 12.22 -0.78 3.59
CA PRO A 110 12.29 0.62 3.19
C PRO A 110 12.42 1.50 4.44
N VAL A 111 13.45 2.37 4.48
CA VAL A 111 13.73 3.22 5.63
C VAL A 111 13.77 4.68 5.19
N LYS A 112 12.96 5.53 5.83
CA LYS A 112 13.02 6.99 5.72
C LYS A 112 14.06 7.52 6.72
N THR A 113 15.01 8.34 6.26
CA THR A 113 16.17 8.72 7.08
C THR A 113 16.17 10.19 7.53
N ALA A 114 15.29 11.04 6.98
CA ALA A 114 15.17 12.43 7.37
C ALA A 114 13.70 12.89 7.45
N ALA A 115 13.43 13.99 8.11
CA ALA A 115 12.09 14.53 8.34
C ALA A 115 11.29 14.74 7.04
N GLN A 116 11.92 15.28 6.00
CA GLN A 116 11.29 15.64 4.74
C GLN A 116 11.63 14.72 3.57
N GLY A 117 12.04 13.49 3.85
CA GLY A 117 12.42 12.52 2.83
C GLY A 117 13.76 11.87 3.15
N SER A 118 14.61 11.69 2.15
CA SER A 118 15.79 10.84 2.18
C SER A 118 15.46 9.40 2.57
N PHE A 119 15.98 8.46 1.81
CA PHE A 119 15.61 7.06 1.96
C PHE A 119 16.82 6.16 1.83
N ARG A 120 16.74 5.02 2.44
CA ARG A 120 17.63 3.88 2.21
C ARG A 120 16.81 2.59 2.19
N PHE A 121 17.37 1.54 1.68
CA PHE A 121 16.77 0.21 1.73
C PHE A 121 17.78 -0.77 2.31
N GLU A 122 17.30 -1.64 3.18
CA GLU A 122 18.11 -2.55 3.95
C GLU A 122 17.66 -3.99 3.74
N ALA A 123 18.61 -4.89 3.50
CA ALA A 123 18.41 -6.33 3.53
C ALA A 123 18.77 -6.84 4.91
N ARG A 124 17.81 -7.44 5.59
CA ARG A 124 17.97 -7.98 6.94
C ARG A 124 17.63 -9.45 6.98
N SER A 125 18.32 -10.20 7.84
CA SER A 125 17.97 -11.59 8.13
C SER A 125 16.58 -11.65 8.77
N GLY A 126 15.66 -12.43 8.21
CA GLY A 126 14.34 -12.65 8.80
C GLY A 126 14.40 -13.34 10.17
N VAL A 127 15.45 -14.09 10.42
CA VAL A 127 15.64 -14.85 11.66
C VAL A 127 15.88 -13.94 12.87
N ASN A 128 16.69 -12.88 12.73
CA ASN A 128 17.12 -12.07 13.87
C ASN A 128 17.26 -10.57 13.59
N GLY A 129 16.85 -10.09 12.39
CA GLY A 129 16.95 -8.69 12.01
C GLY A 129 18.34 -8.18 11.68
N GLY A 130 19.38 -9.04 11.75
CA GLY A 130 20.76 -8.67 11.46
C GLY A 130 20.90 -8.11 10.04
N LEU A 131 21.61 -6.97 9.90
CA LEU A 131 21.82 -6.31 8.60
C LEU A 131 22.74 -7.17 7.72
N ILE A 132 22.28 -7.53 6.53
CA ILE A 132 23.06 -8.24 5.52
C ILE A 132 23.78 -7.22 4.62
N TRP A 133 23.04 -6.24 4.11
CA TRP A 133 23.54 -5.10 3.36
C TRP A 133 22.52 -3.96 3.36
N GLY A 134 22.94 -2.76 2.95
CA GLY A 134 22.06 -1.61 2.80
C GLY A 134 22.58 -0.66 1.74
N ALA A 135 21.70 0.16 1.18
CA ALA A 135 22.04 1.21 0.22
C ALA A 135 21.15 2.44 0.38
N ALA A 136 21.74 3.60 0.14
CA ALA A 136 20.99 4.86 0.09
C ALA A 136 20.22 5.00 -1.23
N SER A 137 19.10 5.72 -1.19
CA SER A 137 18.38 6.16 -2.36
C SER A 137 18.22 7.68 -2.33
N ASP A 138 18.37 8.31 -3.49
CA ASP A 138 18.07 9.71 -3.71
C ASP A 138 16.60 9.97 -4.07
N TYR A 139 15.72 9.02 -3.78
CA TYR A 139 14.29 9.14 -4.04
C TYR A 139 13.71 10.43 -3.48
N VAL A 140 12.88 11.07 -4.28
CA VAL A 140 12.15 12.28 -3.90
C VAL A 140 10.65 11.98 -3.93
N VAL A 141 9.98 12.28 -2.83
CA VAL A 141 8.56 12.04 -2.65
C VAL A 141 7.74 12.82 -3.69
N PRO A 142 6.73 12.21 -4.33
CA PRO A 142 5.76 12.93 -5.14
C PRO A 142 5.06 14.03 -4.33
N PRO A 143 4.48 15.05 -4.99
CA PRO A 143 3.80 16.16 -4.31
C PRO A 143 2.42 15.72 -3.79
N HIS A 144 2.39 14.82 -2.85
CA HIS A 144 1.23 14.45 -2.05
C HIS A 144 1.61 14.48 -0.57
N SER A 145 0.63 14.58 0.27
CA SER A 145 0.82 15.00 1.65
C SER A 145 1.13 13.88 2.63
N TRP A 146 1.02 12.61 2.23
CA TRP A 146 0.83 11.57 3.21
C TRP A 146 1.77 10.38 3.06
N PHE A 147 2.13 9.99 1.83
CA PHE A 147 2.84 8.75 1.57
C PHE A 147 4.10 8.93 0.77
N PRO A 148 5.23 8.38 1.21
CA PRO A 148 6.27 8.05 0.28
C PRO A 148 5.88 6.77 -0.48
N SER A 149 5.77 6.85 -1.80
CA SER A 149 5.68 5.67 -2.66
C SER A 149 7.02 4.92 -2.72
N PHE A 150 7.76 4.90 -1.61
CA PHE A 150 9.04 4.21 -1.50
C PHE A 150 8.80 2.75 -1.14
N ASN A 151 8.30 1.99 -2.12
CA ASN A 151 8.05 0.58 -2.00
C ASN A 151 9.11 -0.20 -2.77
N LEU A 152 9.56 -1.30 -2.19
CA LEU A 152 10.53 -2.22 -2.77
C LEU A 152 9.79 -3.37 -3.43
N THR A 153 10.46 -4.04 -4.37
CA THR A 153 9.97 -5.29 -4.94
C THR A 153 11.13 -6.22 -5.28
N ILE A 154 10.90 -7.54 -5.17
CA ILE A 154 11.89 -8.57 -5.50
C ILE A 154 11.35 -9.35 -6.70
N THR A 155 12.16 -9.49 -7.76
CA THR A 155 11.80 -10.33 -8.90
C THR A 155 11.98 -11.82 -8.59
N PRO A 156 11.38 -12.73 -9.36
CA PRO A 156 11.60 -14.17 -9.19
C PRO A 156 13.07 -14.60 -9.31
N ALA A 157 13.89 -13.82 -10.03
CA ALA A 157 15.33 -14.06 -10.17
C ALA A 157 16.16 -13.54 -8.97
N GLY A 158 15.52 -12.98 -7.93
CA GLY A 158 16.20 -12.43 -6.75
C GLY A 158 16.80 -11.04 -6.96
N ARG A 159 16.38 -10.30 -7.99
CA ARG A 159 16.71 -8.88 -8.16
C ARG A 159 15.75 -8.06 -7.31
N VAL A 160 16.27 -7.15 -6.48
CA VAL A 160 15.45 -6.14 -5.80
C VAL A 160 15.47 -4.84 -6.60
N TYR A 161 14.31 -4.18 -6.67
CA TYR A 161 14.15 -2.82 -7.17
C TYR A 161 13.76 -1.86 -6.03
N ALA A 162 14.34 -0.65 -6.06
CA ALA A 162 13.99 0.46 -5.18
C ALA A 162 13.85 1.77 -5.98
N PRO A 163 12.88 2.64 -5.65
CA PRO A 163 12.71 3.93 -6.32
C PRO A 163 13.92 4.86 -6.10
N GLY A 164 14.23 5.68 -7.12
CA GLY A 164 15.19 6.78 -7.06
C GLY A 164 14.65 8.05 -7.70
N ALA A 165 15.43 9.14 -7.61
CA ALA A 165 15.13 10.42 -8.26
C ALA A 165 15.14 10.25 -9.79
N GLY A 166 14.49 11.16 -10.51
CA GLY A 166 14.44 11.12 -11.97
C GLY A 166 13.64 9.95 -12.54
N GLY A 167 12.84 9.27 -11.73
CA GLY A 167 12.09 8.09 -12.18
C GLY A 167 12.97 6.85 -12.41
N LYS A 168 14.25 6.89 -11.97
CA LYS A 168 15.12 5.70 -12.02
C LYS A 168 14.72 4.69 -10.96
N LEU A 169 15.00 3.42 -11.25
CA LEU A 169 15.05 2.37 -10.25
C LEU A 169 16.51 2.06 -9.91
N TYR A 170 16.83 2.01 -8.63
CA TYR A 170 17.97 1.26 -8.15
C TYR A 170 17.64 -0.22 -8.26
N TYR A 171 18.64 -1.03 -8.62
CA TYR A 171 18.47 -2.47 -8.57
C TYR A 171 19.74 -3.16 -8.06
N ARG A 172 19.55 -4.33 -7.48
CA ARG A 172 20.63 -5.22 -7.07
C ARG A 172 20.21 -6.66 -7.28
N ASP A 173 21.05 -7.39 -7.97
CA ASP A 173 20.91 -8.84 -8.13
C ASP A 173 21.35 -9.58 -6.86
N ASN A 174 20.87 -10.80 -6.67
CA ASN A 174 21.19 -11.65 -5.53
C ASN A 174 20.90 -10.95 -4.18
N VAL A 175 19.64 -10.57 -3.96
CA VAL A 175 19.17 -9.85 -2.76
C VAL A 175 19.66 -10.48 -1.45
N ASP A 176 19.86 -11.81 -1.42
CA ASP A 176 20.25 -12.59 -0.26
C ASP A 176 21.77 -12.58 0.04
N SER A 177 22.59 -12.08 -0.90
CA SER A 177 24.05 -12.06 -0.74
C SER A 177 24.51 -10.81 0.01
N ALA A 178 25.46 -10.95 0.92
CA ALA A 178 26.13 -9.82 1.56
C ALA A 178 26.99 -9.00 0.57
N THR A 179 27.47 -9.62 -0.50
CA THR A 179 28.29 -8.96 -1.54
C THR A 179 27.49 -8.71 -2.81
N GLY A 180 27.73 -7.58 -3.47
CA GLY A 180 27.08 -7.20 -4.72
C GLY A 180 27.06 -5.69 -4.90
N THR A 181 26.80 -5.25 -6.14
CA THR A 181 26.71 -3.84 -6.52
C THR A 181 25.26 -3.40 -6.66
N VAL A 182 24.99 -2.15 -6.30
CA VAL A 182 23.70 -1.50 -6.58
C VAL A 182 23.90 -0.67 -7.86
N GLU A 183 23.04 -0.90 -8.82
CA GLU A 183 23.03 -0.24 -10.12
C GLU A 183 21.73 0.51 -10.35
N THR A 184 21.60 1.22 -11.47
CA THR A 184 20.42 1.99 -11.81
C THR A 184 19.94 1.69 -13.23
N VAL A 185 18.61 1.79 -13.41
CA VAL A 185 17.96 1.73 -14.71
C VAL A 185 16.88 2.80 -14.81
N VAL A 186 16.69 3.39 -15.99
CA VAL A 186 15.64 4.37 -16.27
C VAL A 186 14.75 3.88 -17.42
N PHE A 187 13.46 4.18 -17.34
CA PHE A 187 12.46 3.68 -18.29
C PHE A 187 12.43 4.43 -19.62
N TYR A 188 13.01 5.62 -19.68
CA TYR A 188 13.02 6.50 -20.87
C TYR A 188 14.40 6.59 -21.58
N GLY A 189 15.34 5.77 -21.18
CA GLY A 189 16.63 5.62 -21.83
C GLY A 189 17.80 6.30 -21.10
N ALA A 190 18.88 5.55 -20.93
CA ALA A 190 20.06 5.96 -20.17
C ALA A 190 20.73 7.23 -20.71
N ASN A 191 20.83 7.38 -22.04
CA ASN A 191 21.42 8.55 -22.68
C ASN A 191 20.60 9.82 -22.43
N VAL A 192 19.26 9.72 -22.48
CA VAL A 192 18.36 10.84 -22.17
C VAL A 192 18.57 11.29 -20.74
N TYR A 193 18.61 10.35 -19.80
CA TYR A 193 18.88 10.65 -18.40
C TYR A 193 20.27 11.29 -18.18
N ALA A 194 21.31 10.72 -18.77
CA ALA A 194 22.68 11.24 -18.60
C ALA A 194 22.84 12.69 -19.08
N ASN A 195 22.15 13.06 -20.16
CA ASN A 195 22.22 14.41 -20.75
C ASN A 195 21.45 15.47 -19.95
N ALA A 196 20.46 15.07 -19.15
CA ALA A 196 19.59 16.01 -18.41
C ALA A 196 19.37 15.60 -16.94
N ARG A 197 20.34 14.94 -16.34
CA ARG A 197 20.24 14.29 -15.04
C ARG A 197 19.64 15.21 -13.96
N ALA A 198 20.24 16.38 -13.75
CA ALA A 198 19.81 17.29 -12.67
C ALA A 198 18.38 17.80 -12.86
N GLU A 199 17.99 18.07 -14.10
CA GLU A 199 16.62 18.44 -14.47
C GLU A 199 15.64 17.31 -14.17
N LEU A 200 15.94 16.09 -14.66
CA LEU A 200 15.05 14.93 -14.53
C LEU A 200 14.96 14.45 -13.09
N ASP A 201 16.07 14.47 -12.32
CA ASP A 201 16.07 14.17 -10.88
C ASP A 201 15.17 15.14 -10.08
N SER A 202 15.03 16.38 -10.55
CA SER A 202 14.12 17.37 -9.94
C SER A 202 12.68 17.24 -10.42
N ALA A 203 12.44 16.73 -11.64
CA ALA A 203 11.13 16.75 -12.28
C ALA A 203 10.34 15.45 -12.16
N VAL A 204 10.97 14.28 -12.17
CA VAL A 204 10.30 12.98 -12.27
C VAL A 204 10.32 12.22 -10.95
N ARG A 205 9.15 11.76 -10.52
CA ARG A 205 8.92 11.04 -9.25
C ARG A 205 8.25 9.70 -9.50
N ILE A 206 8.77 8.62 -8.95
CA ILE A 206 7.99 7.37 -8.89
C ILE A 206 6.86 7.57 -7.89
N SER A 207 5.64 7.23 -8.28
CA SER A 207 4.43 7.59 -7.54
C SER A 207 3.57 6.40 -7.08
N THR A 208 3.96 5.17 -7.41
CA THR A 208 3.24 3.95 -6.99
C THR A 208 4.21 2.89 -6.49
N PRO A 209 3.74 1.88 -5.76
CA PRO A 209 4.48 0.63 -5.60
C PRO A 209 4.81 0.01 -6.98
N ILE A 210 5.84 -0.85 -7.01
CA ILE A 210 6.33 -1.50 -8.22
C ILE A 210 5.74 -2.91 -8.27
N ALA A 211 4.97 -3.23 -9.32
CA ALA A 211 4.50 -4.58 -9.61
C ALA A 211 5.52 -5.31 -10.49
N VAL A 212 5.66 -6.64 -10.31
CA VAL A 212 6.50 -7.48 -11.16
C VAL A 212 5.75 -8.74 -11.58
N ASP A 213 6.06 -9.26 -12.78
CA ASP A 213 5.55 -10.55 -13.26
C ASP A 213 6.53 -11.71 -13.02
N ALA A 214 6.10 -12.91 -13.41
CA ALA A 214 6.91 -14.10 -13.30
C ALA A 214 8.19 -14.07 -14.19
N ALA A 215 8.22 -13.25 -15.23
CA ALA A 215 9.38 -13.06 -16.09
C ALA A 215 10.36 -11.99 -15.56
N GLY A 216 9.98 -11.24 -14.51
CA GLY A 216 10.78 -10.17 -13.92
C GLY A 216 10.61 -8.81 -14.59
N ASN A 217 9.58 -8.63 -15.42
CA ASN A 217 9.22 -7.30 -15.91
C ASN A 217 8.57 -6.50 -14.76
N ALA A 218 8.83 -5.19 -14.73
CA ALA A 218 8.35 -4.29 -13.67
C ALA A 218 7.48 -3.17 -14.23
N TRP A 219 6.40 -2.82 -13.53
CA TRP A 219 5.51 -1.70 -13.85
C TRP A 219 5.34 -0.78 -12.65
N PHE A 220 5.32 0.53 -12.91
CA PHE A 220 5.11 1.53 -11.86
C PHE A 220 4.60 2.85 -12.47
N GLY A 221 3.78 3.56 -11.69
CA GLY A 221 3.38 4.93 -12.02
C GLY A 221 4.48 5.93 -11.70
N PHE A 222 4.55 6.99 -12.50
CA PHE A 222 5.43 8.12 -12.24
C PHE A 222 4.70 9.44 -12.44
N PHE A 223 5.12 10.45 -11.70
CA PHE A 223 4.59 11.81 -11.72
C PHE A 223 5.67 12.78 -12.18
N VAL A 224 5.30 13.71 -13.06
CA VAL A 224 6.17 14.77 -13.58
C VAL A 224 5.70 16.09 -13.03
N THR A 225 6.56 16.79 -12.30
CA THR A 225 6.23 18.05 -11.60
C THR A 225 6.36 19.28 -12.48
N THR A 226 7.25 19.25 -13.48
CA THR A 226 7.57 20.37 -14.36
C THR A 226 7.86 19.87 -15.78
N ALA A 227 7.66 20.74 -16.78
CA ALA A 227 8.12 20.46 -18.13
C ALA A 227 9.63 20.14 -18.14
N ASN A 228 10.03 19.22 -19.00
CA ASN A 228 11.39 18.70 -19.04
C ASN A 228 11.86 18.45 -20.49
N SER A 229 13.18 18.42 -20.67
CA SER A 229 13.83 18.24 -21.98
C SER A 229 13.56 16.89 -22.63
N ALA A 230 13.20 15.87 -21.84
CA ALA A 230 12.82 14.55 -22.32
C ALA A 230 11.34 14.45 -22.75
N SER A 231 10.58 15.55 -22.65
CA SER A 231 9.14 15.61 -22.96
C SER A 231 8.30 14.55 -22.22
N LEU A 232 8.74 14.16 -21.01
CA LEU A 232 8.00 13.23 -20.18
C LEU A 232 6.74 13.90 -19.63
N ALA A 233 5.64 13.17 -19.62
CA ALA A 233 4.39 13.51 -18.93
C ALA A 233 4.07 12.39 -17.94
N SER A 234 3.40 12.74 -16.82
CA SER A 234 3.02 11.76 -15.80
C SER A 234 2.29 10.56 -16.40
N GLY A 235 2.62 9.36 -15.98
CA GLY A 235 2.09 8.17 -16.63
C GLY A 235 2.56 6.87 -15.97
N LEU A 236 2.57 5.82 -16.78
CA LEU A 236 2.97 4.47 -16.41
C LEU A 236 4.23 4.07 -17.18
N ALA A 237 5.18 3.52 -16.45
CA ALA A 237 6.41 2.97 -16.98
C ALA A 237 6.43 1.44 -16.87
N ARG A 238 7.13 0.79 -17.79
CA ARG A 238 7.49 -0.62 -17.78
C ARG A 238 8.99 -0.75 -18.00
N ILE A 239 9.62 -1.62 -17.23
CA ILE A 239 11.01 -2.04 -17.44
C ILE A 239 11.02 -3.57 -17.59
N THR A 240 11.57 -4.08 -18.68
CA THR A 240 11.71 -5.53 -18.87
C THR A 240 12.78 -6.10 -17.95
N ALA A 241 12.79 -7.42 -17.74
CA ALA A 241 13.82 -8.11 -16.97
C ALA A 241 15.26 -7.80 -17.48
N ASN A 242 15.39 -7.49 -18.78
CA ASN A 242 16.67 -7.11 -19.42
C ASN A 242 16.97 -5.59 -19.34
N GLY A 243 16.17 -4.81 -18.61
CA GLY A 243 16.40 -3.38 -18.42
C GLY A 243 15.92 -2.47 -19.55
N VAL A 244 15.14 -2.98 -20.51
CA VAL A 244 14.55 -2.15 -21.58
C VAL A 244 13.31 -1.45 -21.05
N GLY A 245 13.32 -0.11 -21.06
CA GLY A 245 12.22 0.73 -20.60
C GLY A 245 11.25 1.12 -21.72
N THR A 246 9.98 1.22 -21.37
CA THR A 246 8.89 1.83 -22.16
C THR A 246 7.95 2.58 -21.23
N TRP A 247 7.19 3.56 -21.75
CA TRP A 247 6.23 4.31 -20.96
C TRP A 247 5.13 4.91 -21.81
N GLN A 248 4.03 5.27 -21.16
CA GLN A 248 2.93 6.02 -21.78
C GLN A 248 2.36 7.04 -20.79
N ALA A 249 1.99 8.23 -21.31
CA ALA A 249 1.33 9.25 -20.52
C ALA A 249 -0.06 8.79 -20.05
N ALA A 250 -0.51 9.23 -18.87
CA ALA A 250 -1.81 8.88 -18.31
C ALA A 250 -2.97 9.26 -19.25
N SER A 251 -2.88 10.42 -19.92
CA SER A 251 -3.86 10.86 -20.93
C SER A 251 -3.96 9.92 -22.12
N VAL A 252 -2.84 9.36 -22.58
CA VAL A 252 -2.78 8.39 -23.68
C VAL A 252 -3.33 7.03 -23.22
N LEU A 253 -2.88 6.56 -22.06
CA LEU A 253 -3.38 5.31 -21.45
C LEU A 253 -4.89 5.32 -21.29
N ALA A 254 -5.44 6.44 -20.82
CA ALA A 254 -6.87 6.58 -20.59
C ALA A 254 -7.66 6.92 -21.87
N ASN A 255 -6.99 7.25 -22.98
CA ASN A 255 -7.62 7.88 -24.14
C ASN A 255 -8.51 9.06 -23.70
N ASP A 256 -7.99 9.90 -22.78
CA ASP A 256 -8.70 11.05 -22.21
C ASP A 256 -7.67 12.11 -21.77
N VAL A 257 -7.67 13.25 -22.45
CA VAL A 257 -6.72 14.35 -22.21
C VAL A 257 -6.84 14.98 -20.81
N ALA A 258 -7.97 14.76 -20.13
CA ALA A 258 -8.16 15.25 -18.77
C ALA A 258 -7.41 14.42 -17.71
N MET A 259 -6.97 13.22 -18.05
CA MET A 259 -6.21 12.37 -17.11
C MET A 259 -4.74 12.79 -17.10
N ASP A 260 -4.26 13.22 -15.95
CA ASP A 260 -2.93 13.82 -15.83
C ASP A 260 -1.94 12.97 -14.99
N ARG A 261 -2.39 11.86 -14.41
CA ARG A 261 -1.55 10.97 -13.59
C ARG A 261 -2.09 9.56 -13.43
N VAL A 262 -1.20 8.61 -13.17
CA VAL A 262 -1.55 7.35 -12.51
C VAL A 262 -1.90 7.66 -11.05
N ALA A 263 -2.92 7.02 -10.50
CA ALA A 263 -3.33 7.25 -9.12
C ALA A 263 -2.17 6.97 -8.16
N MET A 264 -1.73 7.99 -7.42
CA MET A 264 -0.57 7.89 -6.55
C MET A 264 -0.82 6.85 -5.44
N ASN A 265 0.23 6.10 -5.10
CA ASN A 265 0.22 5.01 -4.13
C ASN A 265 -0.67 3.79 -4.47
N SER A 266 -1.34 3.79 -5.63
CA SER A 266 -2.10 2.65 -6.13
C SER A 266 -1.19 1.73 -6.93
N ALA A 267 -0.86 0.56 -6.40
CA ALA A 267 -0.02 -0.41 -7.08
C ALA A 267 -0.71 -0.93 -8.35
N PRO A 268 -0.03 -1.03 -9.50
CA PRO A 268 -0.55 -1.78 -10.64
C PRO A 268 -0.77 -3.25 -10.30
N ALA A 269 -1.84 -3.86 -10.82
CA ALA A 269 -2.11 -5.29 -10.64
C ALA A 269 -2.17 -6.02 -11.98
N LEU A 270 -1.74 -7.28 -12.02
CA LEU A 270 -1.77 -8.13 -13.21
C LEU A 270 -2.90 -9.17 -13.12
N SER A 271 -3.48 -9.50 -14.26
CA SER A 271 -4.30 -10.71 -14.37
C SER A 271 -3.49 -11.97 -14.02
N SER A 272 -4.14 -13.07 -13.69
CA SER A 272 -3.47 -14.31 -13.30
C SER A 272 -2.57 -14.90 -14.40
N ASP A 273 -2.90 -14.65 -15.66
CA ASP A 273 -2.09 -15.03 -16.83
C ASP A 273 -1.00 -14.01 -17.20
N GLY A 274 -0.96 -12.86 -16.49
CA GLY A 274 0.01 -11.78 -16.70
C GLY A 274 -0.20 -10.95 -17.97
N THR A 275 -1.27 -11.17 -18.73
CA THR A 275 -1.47 -10.49 -20.02
C THR A 275 -2.14 -9.13 -19.89
N THR A 276 -2.95 -8.93 -18.86
CA THR A 276 -3.67 -7.67 -18.59
C THR A 276 -3.12 -6.99 -17.35
N LEU A 277 -2.85 -5.69 -17.47
CA LEU A 277 -2.43 -4.83 -16.37
C LEU A 277 -3.57 -3.88 -15.99
N TYR A 278 -3.97 -3.88 -14.72
CA TYR A 278 -4.99 -3.00 -14.18
C TYR A 278 -4.34 -1.82 -13.46
N VAL A 279 -4.70 -0.60 -13.87
CA VAL A 279 -4.11 0.65 -13.36
C VAL A 279 -5.21 1.69 -13.19
N ALA A 280 -5.24 2.35 -12.04
CA ALA A 280 -6.09 3.51 -11.84
C ALA A 280 -5.38 4.78 -12.32
N VAL A 281 -6.12 5.64 -13.04
CA VAL A 281 -5.66 6.97 -13.45
C VAL A 281 -6.62 8.03 -12.94
N SER A 282 -6.11 9.23 -12.67
CA SER A 282 -6.92 10.34 -12.18
C SER A 282 -6.46 11.69 -12.73
N ASN A 283 -7.23 12.71 -12.42
CA ASN A 283 -6.91 14.11 -12.68
C ASN A 283 -6.79 14.92 -11.38
N ALA A 284 -6.45 16.19 -11.49
CA ALA A 284 -6.32 17.10 -10.35
C ALA A 284 -7.63 17.27 -9.54
N GLN A 285 -8.79 16.92 -10.09
CA GLN A 285 -10.09 16.91 -9.41
C GLN A 285 -10.39 15.57 -8.74
N GLU A 286 -9.41 14.66 -8.68
CA GLU A 286 -9.54 13.32 -8.09
C GLU A 286 -10.58 12.43 -8.80
N ARG A 287 -10.85 12.67 -10.10
CA ARG A 287 -11.76 11.86 -10.91
C ARG A 287 -10.98 11.02 -11.90
N GLY A 288 -11.48 9.83 -12.20
CA GLY A 288 -10.72 8.99 -13.11
C GLY A 288 -11.36 7.66 -13.47
N TYR A 289 -10.50 6.79 -13.94
CA TYR A 289 -10.83 5.47 -14.49
C TYR A 289 -9.98 4.38 -13.86
N LEU A 290 -10.54 3.18 -13.84
CA LEU A 290 -9.73 1.95 -13.82
C LEU A 290 -9.53 1.51 -15.27
N LEU A 291 -8.28 1.23 -15.64
CA LEU A 291 -7.86 0.81 -16.97
C LEU A 291 -7.50 -0.68 -16.97
N ALA A 292 -7.86 -1.39 -18.02
CA ALA A 292 -7.27 -2.65 -18.43
C ALA A 292 -6.35 -2.39 -19.63
N LEU A 293 -5.06 -2.65 -19.47
CA LEU A 293 -4.03 -2.44 -20.48
C LEU A 293 -3.42 -3.79 -20.88
N ASP A 294 -3.01 -3.92 -22.13
CA ASP A 294 -2.07 -4.97 -22.51
C ASP A 294 -0.76 -4.77 -21.75
N SER A 295 -0.33 -5.74 -20.97
CA SER A 295 0.80 -5.61 -20.05
C SER A 295 2.14 -5.43 -20.77
N ALA A 296 2.28 -5.94 -21.99
CA ALA A 296 3.51 -5.87 -22.76
C ALA A 296 3.68 -4.54 -23.51
N THR A 297 2.58 -4.01 -24.07
CA THR A 297 2.60 -2.83 -24.95
C THR A 297 2.09 -1.56 -24.28
N LEU A 298 1.44 -1.66 -23.11
CA LEU A 298 0.71 -0.60 -22.41
C LEU A 298 -0.46 -0.02 -23.25
N THR A 299 -0.96 -0.78 -24.20
CA THR A 299 -2.10 -0.37 -25.03
C THR A 299 -3.41 -0.54 -24.27
N LEU A 300 -4.30 0.46 -24.35
CA LEU A 300 -5.61 0.41 -23.73
C LEU A 300 -6.47 -0.71 -24.36
N VAL A 301 -6.89 -1.66 -23.53
CA VAL A 301 -7.86 -2.71 -23.87
C VAL A 301 -9.27 -2.21 -23.56
N ASN A 302 -9.46 -1.71 -22.33
CA ASN A 302 -10.71 -1.13 -21.89
C ASN A 302 -10.52 -0.18 -20.71
N ARG A 303 -11.53 0.65 -20.43
CA ARG A 303 -11.58 1.52 -19.26
C ARG A 303 -12.97 1.60 -18.69
N VAL A 304 -13.09 1.79 -17.39
CA VAL A 304 -14.35 2.05 -16.70
C VAL A 304 -14.24 3.30 -15.84
N ALA A 305 -15.22 4.20 -15.97
CA ALA A 305 -15.31 5.37 -15.09
C ALA A 305 -15.70 4.92 -13.68
N LEU A 306 -14.97 5.41 -12.68
CA LEU A 306 -15.22 5.07 -11.29
C LEU A 306 -16.42 5.87 -10.77
N ARG A 307 -17.50 5.19 -10.43
CA ARG A 307 -18.75 5.81 -10.00
C ARG A 307 -19.14 5.38 -8.59
N ASP A 308 -19.73 6.32 -7.87
CA ASP A 308 -20.34 6.11 -6.56
C ASP A 308 -21.65 5.34 -6.73
N PRO A 309 -21.78 4.14 -6.16
CA PRO A 309 -22.97 3.31 -6.33
C PRO A 309 -24.27 3.90 -5.76
N ALA A 310 -24.17 4.76 -4.74
CA ALA A 310 -25.35 5.38 -4.11
C ALA A 310 -25.89 6.57 -4.92
N THR A 311 -25.01 7.33 -5.58
CA THR A 311 -25.40 8.60 -6.23
C THR A 311 -25.33 8.53 -7.76
N GLY A 312 -24.61 7.56 -8.32
CA GLY A 312 -24.27 7.49 -9.74
C GLY A 312 -23.23 8.52 -10.19
N GLY A 313 -22.84 9.46 -9.32
CA GLY A 313 -21.82 10.47 -9.58
C GLY A 313 -20.42 9.88 -9.70
N LEU A 314 -19.44 10.67 -10.16
CA LEU A 314 -18.05 10.20 -10.22
C LEU A 314 -17.49 10.07 -8.81
N ALA A 315 -17.02 8.89 -8.48
CA ALA A 315 -16.27 8.62 -7.25
C ALA A 315 -14.89 9.33 -7.29
N ARG A 316 -14.24 9.46 -6.13
CA ARG A 316 -12.95 10.15 -6.02
C ARG A 316 -11.81 9.16 -5.77
N ILE A 317 -10.68 9.45 -6.38
CA ILE A 317 -9.39 8.81 -6.12
C ILE A 317 -8.49 9.86 -5.49
N THR A 318 -8.38 9.88 -4.18
CA THR A 318 -7.56 10.87 -3.48
C THR A 318 -6.09 10.45 -3.48
N GLY A 319 -5.17 11.42 -3.48
CA GLY A 319 -3.73 11.15 -3.45
C GLY A 319 -3.25 10.51 -2.13
N ASP A 320 -4.05 10.58 -1.09
CA ASP A 320 -3.84 9.92 0.21
C ASP A 320 -4.60 8.57 0.33
N ALA A 321 -5.38 8.19 -0.68
CA ALA A 321 -5.99 6.88 -0.77
C ALA A 321 -5.01 5.90 -1.43
N THR A 322 -4.73 4.81 -0.78
CA THR A 322 -3.76 3.80 -1.21
C THR A 322 -4.42 2.49 -1.59
N ALA A 323 -5.71 2.53 -1.95
CA ALA A 323 -6.36 1.38 -2.52
C ALA A 323 -5.67 0.98 -3.82
N SER A 324 -5.39 -0.30 -3.97
CA SER A 324 -4.85 -0.89 -5.19
C SER A 324 -5.85 -1.89 -5.76
N PRO A 325 -5.87 -2.14 -7.07
CA PRO A 325 -6.71 -3.20 -7.62
C PRO A 325 -6.34 -4.55 -7.00
N THR A 326 -7.35 -5.34 -6.65
CA THR A 326 -7.20 -6.76 -6.26
C THR A 326 -7.88 -7.61 -7.32
N ILE A 327 -7.23 -8.70 -7.74
CA ILE A 327 -7.76 -9.62 -8.74
C ILE A 327 -8.24 -10.88 -8.06
N GLY A 328 -9.53 -11.20 -8.23
CA GLY A 328 -10.12 -12.44 -7.73
C GLY A 328 -9.64 -13.67 -8.51
N PRO A 329 -9.81 -14.87 -7.94
CA PRO A 329 -9.47 -16.13 -8.62
C PRO A 329 -10.25 -16.36 -9.93
N ASP A 330 -11.39 -15.72 -10.10
CA ASP A 330 -12.23 -15.73 -11.31
C ASP A 330 -11.85 -14.64 -12.32
N GLY A 331 -10.86 -13.80 -11.99
CA GLY A 331 -10.41 -12.68 -12.79
C GLY A 331 -11.16 -11.37 -12.51
N ASP A 332 -12.17 -11.36 -11.65
CA ASP A 332 -12.88 -10.15 -11.28
C ASP A 332 -11.95 -9.15 -10.57
N VAL A 333 -12.22 -7.86 -10.77
CA VAL A 333 -11.36 -6.77 -10.32
C VAL A 333 -12.07 -5.94 -9.26
N TYR A 334 -11.41 -5.73 -8.14
CA TYR A 334 -11.89 -4.94 -7.01
C TYR A 334 -11.02 -3.70 -6.83
N PHE A 335 -11.63 -2.52 -6.67
CA PHE A 335 -10.88 -1.28 -6.49
C PHE A 335 -11.58 -0.32 -5.53
N GLY A 336 -10.85 0.14 -4.52
CA GLY A 336 -11.34 1.08 -3.51
C GLY A 336 -11.37 2.53 -3.99
N VAL A 337 -12.48 3.23 -3.73
CA VAL A 337 -12.66 4.65 -4.05
C VAL A 337 -13.33 5.40 -2.91
N VAL A 338 -13.15 6.73 -2.87
CA VAL A 338 -13.93 7.61 -1.99
C VAL A 338 -15.29 7.90 -2.64
N GLU A 339 -16.31 8.12 -1.83
CA GLU A 339 -17.63 8.53 -2.31
C GLU A 339 -17.60 9.85 -3.11
N SER A 340 -18.60 10.05 -3.98
CA SER A 340 -18.70 11.23 -4.85
C SER A 340 -18.98 12.52 -4.08
N THR A 341 -19.79 12.43 -3.01
CA THR A 341 -20.13 13.52 -2.11
C THR A 341 -19.75 13.15 -0.69
N GLN A 342 -19.18 14.09 0.04
CA GLN A 342 -18.72 13.83 1.40
C GLN A 342 -19.87 13.33 2.28
N ALA A 343 -19.63 12.24 2.99
CA ALA A 343 -20.55 11.56 3.89
C ALA A 343 -21.80 10.90 3.24
N SER A 344 -21.86 10.76 1.91
CA SER A 344 -22.93 9.99 1.27
C SER A 344 -22.92 8.49 1.65
N ASN A 345 -21.77 8.00 2.12
CA ASN A 345 -21.60 6.67 2.69
C ASN A 345 -20.82 6.71 4.03
N ASN A 346 -21.02 7.73 4.86
CA ASN A 346 -20.32 7.94 6.13
C ASN A 346 -18.77 8.00 6.01
N GLY A 347 -18.24 8.44 4.89
CA GLY A 347 -16.79 8.47 4.63
C GLY A 347 -16.18 7.10 4.40
N ARG A 348 -16.97 6.05 4.21
CA ARG A 348 -16.49 4.67 3.98
C ARG A 348 -15.96 4.44 2.56
N GLY A 349 -16.33 5.29 1.60
CA GLY A 349 -16.10 5.03 0.20
C GLY A 349 -16.72 3.72 -0.27
N TRP A 350 -16.18 3.14 -1.34
CA TRP A 350 -16.73 1.95 -1.97
C TRP A 350 -15.62 1.02 -2.44
N LEU A 351 -15.79 -0.28 -2.26
CA LEU A 351 -15.01 -1.29 -2.98
C LEU A 351 -15.76 -1.60 -4.28
N LEU A 352 -15.38 -0.93 -5.37
CA LEU A 352 -16.00 -1.18 -6.68
C LEU A 352 -15.60 -2.56 -7.18
N HIS A 353 -16.52 -3.19 -7.94
CA HIS A 353 -16.38 -4.54 -8.43
C HIS A 353 -16.70 -4.60 -9.93
N PHE A 354 -15.81 -5.17 -10.70
CA PHE A 354 -15.89 -5.28 -12.16
C PHE A 354 -15.53 -6.70 -12.61
N ASN A 355 -16.03 -7.08 -13.78
CA ASN A 355 -15.48 -8.27 -14.45
C ASN A 355 -14.08 -7.99 -15.01
N ALA A 356 -13.33 -9.04 -15.34
CA ALA A 356 -11.95 -8.95 -15.84
C ALA A 356 -11.78 -7.98 -17.04
N ALA A 357 -12.76 -7.94 -17.95
CA ALA A 357 -12.72 -7.08 -19.13
C ALA A 357 -13.11 -5.62 -18.84
N LEU A 358 -13.47 -5.26 -17.61
CA LEU A 358 -14.02 -3.95 -17.20
C LEU A 358 -15.24 -3.50 -18.02
N THR A 359 -16.01 -4.43 -18.56
CA THR A 359 -17.22 -4.18 -19.35
C THR A 359 -18.50 -4.19 -18.52
N GLN A 360 -18.43 -4.77 -17.32
CA GLN A 360 -19.56 -4.91 -16.42
C GLN A 360 -19.17 -4.46 -15.01
N THR A 361 -19.95 -3.54 -14.47
CA THR A 361 -19.94 -3.23 -13.03
C THR A 361 -20.82 -4.25 -12.31
N ARG A 362 -20.30 -4.79 -11.20
CA ARG A 362 -20.97 -5.76 -10.35
C ARG A 362 -21.31 -5.15 -8.99
N THR A 363 -21.89 -5.94 -8.10
CA THR A 363 -22.24 -5.51 -6.73
C THR A 363 -21.01 -5.01 -5.97
N PRO A 364 -20.96 -3.75 -5.49
CA PRO A 364 -19.83 -3.20 -4.76
C PRO A 364 -19.85 -3.58 -3.28
N GLY A 365 -18.69 -3.51 -2.61
CA GLY A 365 -18.62 -3.48 -1.14
C GLY A 365 -18.88 -2.08 -0.58
N ALA A 366 -19.47 -1.99 0.60
CA ALA A 366 -19.85 -0.72 1.25
C ALA A 366 -18.70 -0.01 1.98
N PHE A 367 -17.46 -0.45 1.78
CA PHE A 367 -16.25 0.21 2.27
C PHE A 367 -15.09 -0.06 1.31
N GLY A 368 -14.22 0.91 1.07
CA GLY A 368 -13.06 0.66 0.20
C GLY A 368 -12.06 1.80 0.03
N TRP A 369 -12.35 3.02 0.45
CA TRP A 369 -11.62 4.20 -0.04
C TRP A 369 -10.09 4.16 0.15
N ASP A 370 -9.56 3.60 1.22
CA ASP A 370 -8.13 3.47 1.52
C ASP A 370 -7.73 2.01 1.81
N ASN A 371 -8.48 1.07 1.26
CA ASN A 371 -8.32 -0.34 1.53
C ASN A 371 -8.10 -1.14 0.25
N THR A 372 -7.09 -2.00 0.25
CA THR A 372 -6.88 -3.06 -0.73
C THR A 372 -7.46 -4.35 -0.16
N ALA A 373 -8.46 -4.92 -0.81
CA ALA A 373 -9.13 -6.12 -0.30
C ALA A 373 -8.20 -7.33 -0.32
N SER A 374 -8.28 -8.18 0.70
CA SER A 374 -7.59 -9.48 0.74
C SER A 374 -8.50 -10.59 0.23
N ILE A 375 -7.96 -11.55 -0.50
CA ILE A 375 -8.70 -12.73 -0.96
C ILE A 375 -8.70 -13.78 0.16
N VAL A 376 -9.89 -14.30 0.47
CA VAL A 376 -10.09 -15.39 1.45
C VAL A 376 -10.82 -16.53 0.76
N PRO A 377 -10.24 -17.73 0.60
CA PRO A 377 -10.99 -18.89 0.11
C PRO A 377 -12.25 -19.13 0.94
N ALA A 378 -13.39 -19.33 0.30
CA ALA A 378 -14.67 -19.50 1.02
C ALA A 378 -14.64 -20.69 2.00
N SER A 379 -13.85 -21.73 1.70
CA SER A 379 -13.63 -22.89 2.58
C SER A 379 -12.95 -22.55 3.92
N ALA A 380 -12.35 -21.39 4.04
CA ALA A 380 -11.77 -20.91 5.31
C ALA A 380 -12.82 -20.40 6.31
N VAL A 381 -14.06 -20.19 5.85
CA VAL A 381 -15.20 -19.72 6.64
C VAL A 381 -16.25 -20.83 6.76
N PRO A 382 -16.17 -21.73 7.76
CA PRO A 382 -17.01 -22.93 7.82
C PRO A 382 -18.53 -22.67 7.88
N GLY A 383 -18.93 -21.49 8.37
CA GLY A 383 -20.34 -21.08 8.42
C GLY A 383 -20.87 -20.47 7.12
N TYR A 384 -20.03 -20.33 6.10
CA TYR A 384 -20.47 -19.78 4.81
C TYR A 384 -21.25 -20.83 4.02
N THR A 385 -22.46 -20.45 3.58
CA THR A 385 -23.38 -21.32 2.83
C THR A 385 -23.71 -20.78 1.43
N GLY A 386 -23.06 -19.69 1.02
CA GLY A 386 -23.24 -19.10 -0.30
C GLY A 386 -22.53 -19.89 -1.41
N THR A 387 -22.52 -19.34 -2.61
CA THR A 387 -22.02 -20.01 -3.82
C THR A 387 -20.64 -19.53 -4.27
N SER A 388 -20.09 -18.47 -3.66
CA SER A 388 -18.78 -17.96 -4.03
C SER A 388 -17.67 -18.93 -3.62
N THR A 389 -16.65 -19.07 -4.47
CA THR A 389 -15.46 -19.89 -4.16
C THR A 389 -14.46 -19.13 -3.29
N TYR A 390 -14.56 -17.80 -3.23
CA TYR A 390 -13.75 -16.91 -2.41
C TYR A 390 -14.60 -15.77 -1.85
N LEU A 391 -14.08 -15.14 -0.83
CA LEU A 391 -14.63 -13.99 -0.13
C LEU A 391 -13.57 -12.88 -0.06
N LEU A 392 -13.97 -11.68 0.33
CA LEU A 392 -13.10 -10.52 0.43
C LEU A 392 -12.99 -10.07 1.88
N ALA A 393 -11.79 -10.01 2.42
CA ALA A 393 -11.55 -9.36 3.71
C ALA A 393 -11.24 -7.89 3.49
N THR A 394 -11.92 -7.01 4.21
CA THR A 394 -11.80 -5.56 4.06
C THR A 394 -11.99 -4.85 5.39
N LYS A 395 -11.38 -3.68 5.51
CA LYS A 395 -11.74 -2.70 6.52
C LYS A 395 -13.20 -2.29 6.34
N TYR A 396 -13.92 -2.09 7.44
CA TYR A 396 -15.36 -1.82 7.43
C TYR A 396 -15.76 -0.82 8.54
N ASN A 397 -15.00 0.25 8.64
CA ASN A 397 -15.23 1.29 9.63
C ASN A 397 -16.54 2.06 9.38
N ASN A 398 -17.13 2.57 10.45
CA ASN A 398 -18.29 3.46 10.42
C ASN A 398 -17.97 4.70 11.26
N TYR A 399 -17.27 5.64 10.65
CA TYR A 399 -16.60 6.75 11.30
C TYR A 399 -17.55 7.66 12.09
N ALA A 400 -17.30 7.83 13.38
CA ALA A 400 -18.04 8.75 14.23
C ALA A 400 -17.96 10.19 13.69
N GLY A 401 -19.11 10.91 13.71
CA GLY A 401 -19.19 12.28 13.21
C GLY A 401 -19.16 12.42 11.67
N ARG A 402 -19.25 11.32 10.93
CA ARG A 402 -19.47 11.32 9.48
C ARG A 402 -20.88 10.84 9.16
N GLY A 403 -21.72 11.72 8.59
CA GLY A 403 -23.13 11.38 8.32
C GLY A 403 -23.81 10.80 9.56
N THR A 404 -24.29 9.57 9.47
CA THR A 404 -24.90 8.80 10.56
C THR A 404 -23.92 7.86 11.27
N GLY A 405 -22.62 8.04 11.06
CA GLY A 405 -21.58 7.13 11.56
C GLY A 405 -21.54 7.06 13.08
N THR A 406 -21.43 5.84 13.59
CA THR A 406 -21.54 5.51 15.01
C THR A 406 -20.21 5.31 15.72
N GLY A 407 -19.08 5.26 14.99
CA GLY A 407 -17.77 4.89 15.53
C GLY A 407 -17.62 3.38 15.81
N LEU A 408 -18.59 2.55 15.39
CA LEU A 408 -18.48 1.09 15.52
C LEU A 408 -17.65 0.53 14.37
N ASN A 409 -16.34 0.69 14.47
CA ASN A 409 -15.36 0.35 13.46
C ASN A 409 -15.10 -1.16 13.43
N ARG A 410 -15.16 -1.78 12.24
CA ARG A 410 -15.12 -3.23 12.03
C ARG A 410 -14.12 -3.62 10.95
N MET A 411 -13.76 -4.89 10.96
CA MET A 411 -13.34 -5.63 9.76
C MET A 411 -14.53 -6.47 9.28
N ALA A 412 -14.58 -6.76 7.99
CA ALA A 412 -15.62 -7.59 7.38
C ALA A 412 -15.05 -8.64 6.43
N ILE A 413 -15.77 -9.76 6.30
CA ILE A 413 -15.66 -10.72 5.21
C ILE A 413 -16.92 -10.53 4.35
N LEU A 414 -16.73 -10.21 3.07
CA LEU A 414 -17.79 -9.92 2.12
C LEU A 414 -17.94 -11.04 1.10
N ASP A 415 -19.17 -11.33 0.70
CA ASP A 415 -19.49 -12.25 -0.40
C ASP A 415 -19.67 -11.44 -1.71
N PRO A 416 -18.75 -11.56 -2.69
CA PRO A 416 -18.86 -10.83 -3.95
C PRO A 416 -20.01 -11.28 -4.85
N SER A 417 -20.60 -12.46 -4.58
CA SER A 417 -21.69 -13.04 -5.39
C SER A 417 -23.09 -12.77 -4.84
N ALA A 418 -23.20 -12.23 -3.61
CA ALA A 418 -24.46 -11.96 -2.96
C ALA A 418 -24.65 -10.47 -2.68
N ALA A 419 -25.90 -10.00 -2.71
CA ALA A 419 -26.24 -8.60 -2.54
C ALA A 419 -27.28 -8.38 -1.46
N ARG A 420 -27.16 -7.25 -0.75
CA ARG A 420 -28.17 -6.72 0.19
C ARG A 420 -28.25 -5.19 0.07
N ILE A 421 -29.30 -4.63 0.58
CA ILE A 421 -29.40 -3.16 0.73
C ILE A 421 -28.58 -2.73 1.95
N ASP A 422 -27.59 -1.86 1.75
CA ASP A 422 -26.80 -1.29 2.84
C ASP A 422 -27.68 -0.28 3.61
N PRO A 423 -27.80 -0.43 4.95
CA PRO A 423 -28.71 0.42 5.74
C PRO A 423 -28.23 1.88 5.86
N ILE A 424 -26.98 2.18 5.54
CA ILE A 424 -26.40 3.53 5.62
C ILE A 424 -26.64 4.29 4.31
N SER A 425 -26.25 3.71 3.20
CA SER A 425 -26.30 4.37 1.89
C SER A 425 -27.58 4.09 1.10
N GLY A 426 -28.30 3.03 1.42
CA GLY A 426 -29.44 2.54 0.63
C GLY A 426 -29.03 1.86 -0.69
N ALA A 427 -27.75 1.76 -1.00
CA ALA A 427 -27.28 1.09 -2.18
C ALA A 427 -27.28 -0.44 -2.03
N SER A 428 -27.38 -1.15 -3.16
CA SER A 428 -27.16 -2.61 -3.18
C SER A 428 -25.68 -2.88 -3.07
N THR A 429 -25.28 -3.64 -2.02
CA THR A 429 -23.88 -3.94 -1.71
C THR A 429 -23.67 -5.41 -1.41
N MET A 430 -22.42 -5.87 -1.45
CA MET A 430 -22.05 -7.23 -1.06
C MET A 430 -22.57 -7.59 0.32
N VAL A 431 -22.98 -8.83 0.50
CA VAL A 431 -23.39 -9.36 1.80
C VAL A 431 -22.19 -9.51 2.72
N GLU A 432 -22.33 -9.04 3.95
CA GLU A 432 -21.37 -9.30 5.03
C GLU A 432 -21.57 -10.73 5.55
N VAL A 433 -20.64 -11.62 5.25
CA VAL A 433 -20.64 -13.01 5.76
C VAL A 433 -20.34 -13.00 7.26
N MET A 434 -19.39 -12.19 7.68
CA MET A 434 -19.07 -11.94 9.08
C MET A 434 -18.40 -10.58 9.27
N THR A 435 -18.51 -10.05 10.47
CA THR A 435 -17.79 -8.83 10.90
C THR A 435 -17.20 -9.02 12.28
N ILE A 436 -16.13 -8.28 12.58
CA ILE A 436 -15.58 -8.20 13.93
C ILE A 436 -15.37 -6.75 14.33
N LEU A 437 -15.85 -6.37 15.52
CA LEU A 437 -15.70 -5.05 16.06
C LEU A 437 -14.26 -4.81 16.55
N GLY A 438 -13.75 -3.58 16.40
CA GLY A 438 -12.50 -3.16 17.01
C GLY A 438 -12.57 -3.36 18.54
N PRO A 439 -11.51 -3.90 19.16
CA PRO A 439 -11.57 -4.29 20.58
C PRO A 439 -11.33 -3.13 21.56
N THR A 440 -10.74 -2.02 21.07
CA THR A 440 -10.29 -0.92 21.93
C THR A 440 -11.27 0.25 21.87
N PRO A 441 -11.88 0.67 23.02
CA PRO A 441 -12.76 1.84 23.06
C PRO A 441 -12.04 3.11 22.56
N ASP A 442 -12.80 3.97 21.85
CA ASP A 442 -12.30 5.29 21.46
C ASP A 442 -12.66 6.33 22.51
N ALA A 443 -11.66 6.84 23.22
CA ALA A 443 -11.86 7.88 24.24
C ALA A 443 -12.38 9.20 23.67
N ASN A 444 -12.18 9.47 22.38
CA ASN A 444 -12.65 10.69 21.71
C ASN A 444 -14.10 10.58 21.20
N HIS A 445 -14.61 9.35 21.08
CA HIS A 445 -15.97 9.07 20.62
C HIS A 445 -16.64 8.04 21.56
N PRO A 446 -17.20 8.47 22.69
CA PRO A 446 -17.84 7.59 23.67
C PRO A 446 -18.88 6.67 23.02
N GLY A 447 -18.76 5.36 23.26
CA GLY A 447 -19.58 4.32 22.64
C GLY A 447 -19.04 3.78 21.32
N GLY A 448 -18.01 4.40 20.73
CA GLY A 448 -17.25 3.91 19.58
C GLY A 448 -16.01 3.13 19.99
N VAL A 449 -15.33 2.59 18.97
CA VAL A 449 -14.04 1.90 19.09
C VAL A 449 -13.01 2.52 18.14
N ARG A 450 -11.72 2.31 18.43
CA ARG A 450 -10.62 2.74 17.57
C ARG A 450 -10.80 2.22 16.15
N GLU A 451 -10.32 3.00 15.18
CA GLU A 451 -10.41 2.65 13.77
C GLU A 451 -9.48 1.48 13.44
N TRP A 452 -9.92 0.64 12.53
CA TRP A 452 -9.00 -0.24 11.82
C TRP A 452 -8.27 0.59 10.77
N CYS A 453 -7.12 1.15 11.13
CA CYS A 453 -6.29 1.95 10.24
C CYS A 453 -5.26 1.04 9.55
N VAL A 454 -5.74 0.15 8.69
CA VAL A 454 -4.95 -0.83 7.96
C VAL A 454 -5.29 -0.76 6.47
N ASN A 455 -4.27 -0.86 5.59
CA ASN A 455 -4.52 -0.97 4.16
C ASN A 455 -5.04 -2.36 3.82
N THR A 456 -4.30 -3.40 4.17
CA THR A 456 -4.72 -4.80 3.97
C THR A 456 -4.08 -5.71 5.01
N GLY A 457 -4.82 -6.74 5.44
CA GLY A 457 -4.32 -7.80 6.30
C GLY A 457 -3.74 -8.95 5.48
N ALA A 458 -2.94 -9.81 6.11
CA ALA A 458 -2.48 -11.05 5.51
C ALA A 458 -3.38 -12.22 5.91
N PHE A 459 -3.77 -13.06 4.95
CA PHE A 459 -4.57 -14.24 5.19
C PHE A 459 -3.68 -15.49 5.33
N ASP A 460 -3.86 -16.24 6.41
CA ASP A 460 -3.22 -17.54 6.66
C ASP A 460 -4.24 -18.68 6.48
N PRO A 461 -4.18 -19.45 5.37
CA PRO A 461 -5.09 -20.56 5.12
C PRO A 461 -4.96 -21.69 6.15
N ALA A 462 -3.76 -21.94 6.66
CA ALA A 462 -3.50 -23.06 7.58
C ALA A 462 -4.20 -22.87 8.92
N THR A 463 -4.24 -21.63 9.42
CA THR A 463 -4.93 -21.27 10.67
C THR A 463 -6.32 -20.69 10.44
N ARG A 464 -6.73 -20.52 9.17
CA ARG A 464 -7.99 -19.88 8.77
C ARG A 464 -8.14 -18.52 9.44
N SER A 465 -7.12 -17.69 9.38
CA SER A 465 -7.11 -16.43 10.10
C SER A 465 -6.57 -15.26 9.27
N MET A 466 -7.08 -14.07 9.57
CA MET A 466 -6.50 -12.80 9.13
C MET A 466 -5.54 -12.29 10.17
N LEU A 467 -4.38 -11.80 9.73
CA LEU A 467 -3.40 -11.09 10.54
C LEU A 467 -3.54 -9.60 10.25
N ILE A 468 -4.01 -8.84 11.25
CA ILE A 468 -4.45 -7.46 11.05
C ILE A 468 -3.76 -6.56 12.08
N ASN A 469 -2.95 -5.63 11.57
CA ASN A 469 -2.35 -4.57 12.37
C ASN A 469 -3.38 -3.47 12.65
N ASN A 470 -3.33 -2.81 13.83
CA ASN A 470 -4.32 -1.82 14.22
C ASN A 470 -3.66 -0.59 14.87
N GLU A 471 -4.31 0.57 14.76
CA GLU A 471 -3.83 1.84 15.34
C GLU A 471 -3.80 1.85 16.87
N ASP A 472 -4.48 0.93 17.55
CA ASP A 472 -4.41 0.77 19.01
C ASP A 472 -3.06 0.18 19.50
N GLY A 473 -2.13 -0.06 18.58
CA GLY A 473 -0.80 -0.55 18.87
C GLY A 473 -0.70 -2.07 18.97
N TYR A 474 -1.70 -2.80 18.50
CA TYR A 474 -1.70 -4.27 18.50
C TYR A 474 -1.73 -4.86 17.09
N LEU A 475 -1.11 -6.02 16.93
CA LEU A 475 -1.38 -6.97 15.84
C LEU A 475 -2.34 -8.04 16.37
N TYR A 476 -3.39 -8.32 15.59
CA TYR A 476 -4.41 -9.31 15.92
C TYR A 476 -4.41 -10.47 14.95
N ARG A 477 -4.76 -11.65 15.46
CA ARG A 477 -5.18 -12.80 14.68
C ARG A 477 -6.70 -12.93 14.76
N TRP A 478 -7.41 -12.67 13.68
CA TRP A 478 -8.84 -12.88 13.56
C TRP A 478 -9.10 -14.29 13.00
N ASN A 479 -9.56 -15.20 13.83
CA ASN A 479 -9.92 -16.55 13.46
C ASN A 479 -11.29 -16.56 12.77
N LEU A 480 -11.33 -16.94 11.49
CA LEU A 480 -12.55 -16.92 10.66
C LEU A 480 -13.47 -18.13 10.92
N ALA A 481 -12.97 -19.18 11.56
CA ALA A 481 -13.81 -20.32 11.94
C ALA A 481 -14.65 -20.04 13.18
N THR A 482 -14.15 -19.18 14.10
CA THR A 482 -14.83 -18.86 15.37
C THR A 482 -15.35 -17.42 15.43
N ASN A 483 -15.01 -16.59 14.45
CA ASN A 483 -15.26 -15.15 14.44
C ASN A 483 -14.76 -14.43 15.70
N GLN A 484 -13.53 -14.74 16.12
CA GLN A 484 -12.92 -14.16 17.32
C GLN A 484 -11.51 -13.64 17.04
N LEU A 485 -11.11 -12.58 17.76
CA LEU A 485 -9.71 -12.17 17.88
C LEU A 485 -9.01 -13.15 18.83
N SER A 486 -8.50 -14.26 18.29
CA SER A 486 -7.99 -15.38 19.07
C SER A 486 -6.64 -15.12 19.72
N GLU A 487 -5.84 -14.25 19.12
CA GLU A 487 -4.52 -13.87 19.60
C GLU A 487 -4.27 -12.38 19.35
N ARG A 488 -3.41 -11.78 20.16
CA ARG A 488 -2.91 -10.42 19.97
C ARG A 488 -1.54 -10.25 20.56
N ILE A 489 -0.74 -9.36 19.95
CA ILE A 489 0.54 -8.92 20.51
C ILE A 489 0.63 -7.40 20.47
N ARG A 490 1.17 -6.81 21.54
CA ARG A 490 1.30 -5.37 21.69
C ARG A 490 2.63 -4.89 21.14
N PHE A 491 2.61 -3.87 20.30
CA PHE A 491 3.78 -3.21 19.74
C PHE A 491 4.18 -1.93 20.49
N ASN A 492 3.19 -1.12 20.89
CA ASN A 492 3.43 0.14 21.59
C ASN A 492 2.28 0.49 22.56
N ASN A 493 2.42 1.60 23.28
CA ASN A 493 1.49 2.01 24.34
C ASN A 493 0.50 3.11 23.91
N GLY A 494 0.55 3.57 22.68
CA GLY A 494 -0.26 4.67 22.18
C GLY A 494 -0.91 4.37 20.84
N LEU A 495 -1.46 5.42 20.23
CA LEU A 495 -1.91 5.36 18.85
C LEU A 495 -0.72 5.11 17.94
N GLY A 496 -0.78 4.01 17.22
CA GLY A 496 0.23 3.63 16.24
C GLY A 496 -0.30 3.78 14.83
N GLN A 497 0.51 4.32 13.92
CA GLN A 497 0.22 4.27 12.50
C GLN A 497 0.50 2.86 11.98
N SER A 498 -0.56 2.14 11.61
CA SER A 498 -0.54 0.72 11.26
C SER A 498 -0.91 0.46 9.80
N TYR A 499 -0.96 1.49 8.98
CA TYR A 499 -1.57 1.47 7.65
C TYR A 499 -0.86 0.55 6.63
N THR A 500 0.44 0.30 6.80
CA THR A 500 1.22 -0.55 5.89
C THR A 500 0.70 -2.00 5.89
N PRO A 501 0.59 -2.65 4.73
CA PRO A 501 0.18 -4.06 4.64
C PRO A 501 1.02 -4.97 5.53
N THR A 502 0.36 -5.92 6.20
CA THR A 502 1.03 -7.00 6.92
C THR A 502 1.65 -7.98 5.93
N ALA A 503 2.91 -8.41 6.18
CA ALA A 503 3.62 -9.37 5.33
C ALA A 503 4.00 -10.63 6.12
N ILE A 504 4.27 -11.73 5.41
CA ILE A 504 4.65 -13.01 6.02
C ILE A 504 5.98 -13.48 5.42
N GLY A 505 6.91 -13.83 6.29
CA GLY A 505 8.24 -14.32 5.94
C GLY A 505 8.25 -15.75 5.40
N ALA A 506 9.38 -16.14 4.83
CA ALA A 506 9.58 -17.48 4.26
C ALA A 506 9.49 -18.59 5.33
N ASP A 507 9.70 -18.27 6.60
CA ASP A 507 9.59 -19.14 7.76
C ASP A 507 8.24 -18.99 8.52
N GLY A 508 7.32 -18.18 7.99
CA GLY A 508 6.04 -17.85 8.60
C GLY A 508 6.07 -16.68 9.58
N THR A 509 7.23 -16.09 9.88
CA THR A 509 7.33 -14.87 10.71
C THR A 509 6.45 -13.76 10.14
N ILE A 510 5.71 -13.07 11.02
CA ILE A 510 4.76 -12.03 10.63
C ILE A 510 5.44 -10.68 10.78
N TYR A 511 5.38 -9.86 9.73
CA TYR A 511 5.95 -8.52 9.69
C TYR A 511 4.86 -7.46 9.63
N ALA A 512 4.87 -6.54 10.59
CA ALA A 512 3.94 -5.43 10.66
C ALA A 512 4.67 -4.14 11.04
N ILE A 513 4.33 -3.04 10.36
CA ILE A 513 4.84 -1.70 10.71
C ILE A 513 3.78 -1.01 11.55
N ASN A 514 4.18 -0.53 12.72
CA ASN A 514 3.33 0.26 13.60
C ASN A 514 4.17 1.37 14.23
N ASN A 515 3.69 2.61 14.12
CA ASN A 515 4.35 3.78 14.68
C ASN A 515 5.84 3.88 14.31
N ALA A 516 6.15 3.88 13.01
CA ALA A 516 7.51 4.02 12.46
C ALA A 516 8.49 2.87 12.77
N VAL A 517 8.01 1.74 13.26
CA VAL A 517 8.83 0.57 13.58
C VAL A 517 8.27 -0.68 12.88
N LEU A 518 9.15 -1.43 12.24
CA LEU A 518 8.87 -2.78 11.74
C LEU A 518 9.08 -3.78 12.86
N PHE A 519 8.09 -4.61 13.12
CA PHE A 519 8.12 -5.71 14.09
C PHE A 519 8.08 -7.05 13.36
N ALA A 520 8.96 -7.95 13.73
CA ALA A 520 8.94 -9.36 13.37
C ALA A 520 8.34 -10.16 14.52
N VAL A 521 7.25 -10.86 14.27
CA VAL A 521 6.45 -11.55 15.28
C VAL A 521 6.41 -13.05 15.00
N GLY A 522 6.58 -13.84 16.04
CA GLY A 522 6.57 -15.29 15.93
C GLY A 522 6.72 -16.00 17.27
N ARG A 523 7.35 -17.20 17.23
CA ARG A 523 7.61 -18.00 18.42
C ARG A 523 8.83 -17.54 19.20
#